data_fd1efd1208eb83e50a3df2fd4a6e27ad
#
_entry.id   fd1efd1208eb83e50a3df2fd4a6e27ad
#
_cell.length_a   1.000
_cell.length_b   1.000
_cell.length_c   1.000
_cell.angle_alpha   90.00
_cell.angle_beta   90.00
_cell.angle_gamma   90.00
#
_symmetry.space_group_name_H-M   'P 1'
#
loop_
_entity.id
_entity.type
_entity.pdbx_description
1 polymer ?
#
loop_
_entity_poly.entity_id
_entity_poly.type
_entity_poly.pdbx_seq_one_letter_code
_entity_poly.pdbx_strand_id
1 'polypeptide(L)' 'TGLPVSEYVLFKRLEAAKSSLAFTSLSLAEIARECGFRESAYLARVFKQHVGTTPLSYRTAMRKKRMG' A
#
# COMPACT_ATOMS: atom_id res chain seq x y z
N THR A 1 -8.83 -10.67 17.16
CA THR A 1 -9.44 -11.91 16.73
C THR A 1 -10.67 -11.65 15.92
N GLY A 2 -11.05 -12.57 15.13
CA GLY A 2 -12.28 -12.42 14.37
C GLY A 2 -12.08 -12.04 12.93
N LEU A 3 -10.90 -11.57 12.54
CA LEU A 3 -10.63 -11.29 11.13
C LEU A 3 -10.38 -12.60 10.40
N PRO A 4 -11.05 -12.80 9.26
CA PRO A 4 -10.73 -13.96 8.41
C PRO A 4 -9.27 -13.94 8.00
N VAL A 5 -8.70 -15.11 7.75
CA VAL A 5 -7.31 -15.21 7.34
C VAL A 5 -7.02 -14.34 6.11
N SER A 6 -7.96 -14.33 5.16
CA SER A 6 -7.77 -13.55 3.95
C SER A 6 -7.69 -12.05 4.23
N GLU A 7 -8.50 -11.56 5.16
CA GLU A 7 -8.46 -10.15 5.53
C GLU A 7 -7.20 -9.81 6.31
N TYR A 8 -6.74 -10.72 7.14
CA TYR A 8 -5.50 -10.52 7.87
C TYR A 8 -4.32 -10.43 6.90
N VAL A 9 -4.27 -11.31 5.93
CA VAL A 9 -3.20 -11.30 4.93
C VAL A 9 -3.25 -10.00 4.13
N LEU A 10 -4.44 -9.59 3.72
CA LEU A 10 -4.59 -8.34 2.97
C LEU A 10 -4.11 -7.16 3.81
N PHE A 11 -4.48 -7.13 5.08
CA PHE A 11 -4.05 -6.07 5.97
C PHE A 11 -2.52 -5.99 6.04
N LYS A 12 -1.86 -7.14 6.20
CA LYS A 12 -0.41 -7.18 6.26
C LYS A 12 0.22 -6.70 4.95
N ARG A 13 -0.35 -7.10 3.83
CA ARG A 13 0.15 -6.67 2.53
C ARG A 13 0.00 -5.17 2.35
N LEU A 14 -1.10 -4.60 2.79
CA LEU A 14 -1.31 -3.16 2.71
C LEU A 14 -0.34 -2.41 3.60
N GLU A 15 -0.06 -2.93 4.79
CA GLU A 15 0.91 -2.30 5.68
C GLU A 15 2.30 -2.30 5.04
N ALA A 16 2.69 -3.39 4.40
CA ALA A 16 3.95 -3.45 3.69
C ALA A 16 3.98 -2.46 2.53
N ALA A 17 2.88 -2.34 1.80
CA ALA A 17 2.79 -1.38 0.70
C ALA A 17 2.93 0.05 1.20
N LYS A 18 2.32 0.37 2.33
CA LYS A 18 2.44 1.70 2.91
C LYS A 18 3.89 2.03 3.24
N SER A 19 4.61 1.08 3.84
CA SER A 19 6.01 1.28 4.14
C SER A 19 6.84 1.50 2.88
N SER A 20 6.60 0.69 1.86
CA SER A 20 7.33 0.83 0.62
C SER A 20 7.06 2.18 -0.05
N LEU A 21 5.81 2.63 -0.02
CA LEU A 21 5.46 3.92 -0.59
C LEU A 21 6.15 5.06 0.15
N ALA A 22 6.20 4.97 1.46
CA ALA A 22 6.75 6.05 2.29
C ALA A 22 8.28 6.08 2.28
N PHE A 23 8.92 4.92 2.25
CA PHE A 23 10.35 4.85 2.50
C PHE A 23 11.20 4.40 1.31
N THR A 24 10.61 4.07 0.18
CA THR A 24 11.35 3.66 -1.01
C THR A 24 10.87 4.43 -2.22
N SER A 25 11.63 4.31 -3.31
CA SER A 25 11.24 4.90 -4.59
C SER A 25 10.70 3.85 -5.55
N LEU A 26 10.33 2.70 -5.06
CA LEU A 26 9.79 1.63 -5.90
C LEU A 26 8.52 2.09 -6.60
N SER A 27 8.34 1.63 -7.83
CA SER A 27 7.11 1.92 -8.56
C SER A 27 5.95 1.12 -7.94
N LEU A 28 4.72 1.54 -8.25
CA LEU A 28 3.56 0.83 -7.72
C LEU A 28 3.55 -0.62 -8.20
N ALA A 29 3.97 -0.87 -9.44
CA ALA A 29 4.04 -2.24 -9.96
C ALA A 29 5.05 -3.07 -9.17
N GLU A 30 6.19 -2.50 -8.84
CA GLU A 30 7.19 -3.21 -8.05
C GLU A 30 6.70 -3.48 -6.64
N ILE A 31 6.05 -2.49 -6.04
CA ILE A 31 5.49 -2.66 -4.69
C ILE A 31 4.42 -3.77 -4.69
N ALA A 32 3.56 -3.78 -5.70
CA ALA A 32 2.53 -4.81 -5.80
C ALA A 32 3.17 -6.19 -5.85
N ARG A 33 4.21 -6.34 -6.67
CA ARG A 33 4.90 -7.62 -6.78
C ARG A 33 5.55 -8.02 -5.46
N GLU A 34 6.21 -7.08 -4.81
CA GLU A 34 6.89 -7.35 -3.54
C GLU A 34 5.92 -7.74 -2.44
N CYS A 35 4.74 -7.12 -2.45
CA CYS A 35 3.77 -7.35 -1.38
C CYS A 35 2.81 -8.50 -1.65
N GLY A 36 2.95 -9.14 -2.81
CA GLY A 36 2.13 -10.32 -3.11
C GLY A 36 0.83 -10.01 -3.82
N PHE A 37 0.68 -8.82 -4.37
CA PHE A 37 -0.49 -8.50 -5.18
C PHE A 37 -0.23 -8.94 -6.61
N ARG A 38 -1.31 -9.34 -7.29
CA ARG A 38 -1.19 -9.81 -8.67
C ARG A 38 -0.88 -8.68 -9.62
N GLU A 39 -1.55 -7.54 -9.42
CA GLU A 39 -1.39 -6.39 -10.32
C GLU A 39 -1.40 -5.12 -9.49
N SER A 40 -0.75 -4.09 -10.04
CA SER A 40 -0.77 -2.79 -9.38
C SER A 40 -2.16 -2.19 -9.35
N ALA A 41 -3.00 -2.47 -10.36
CA ALA A 41 -4.37 -1.96 -10.37
C ALA A 41 -5.17 -2.48 -9.18
N TYR A 42 -4.98 -3.75 -8.85
CA TYR A 42 -5.66 -4.33 -7.70
C TYR A 42 -5.17 -3.70 -6.40
N LEU A 43 -3.85 -3.55 -6.28
CA LEU A 43 -3.28 -2.88 -5.12
C LEU A 43 -3.85 -1.48 -4.96
N ALA A 44 -3.92 -0.72 -6.06
CA ALA A 44 -4.43 0.64 -6.00
C ALA A 44 -5.88 0.67 -5.51
N ARG A 45 -6.67 -0.27 -5.99
CA ARG A 45 -8.09 -0.32 -5.62
C ARG A 45 -8.27 -0.63 -4.14
N VAL A 46 -7.64 -1.71 -3.66
CA VAL A 46 -7.82 -2.09 -2.25
C VAL A 46 -7.15 -1.07 -1.33
N PHE A 47 -6.05 -0.49 -1.76
CA PHE A 47 -5.38 0.53 -0.98
C PHE A 47 -6.32 1.71 -0.74
N LYS A 48 -6.92 2.22 -1.80
CA LYS A 48 -7.85 3.35 -1.66
C LYS A 48 -9.05 2.95 -0.81
N GLN A 49 -9.54 1.74 -0.98
CA GLN A 49 -10.70 1.26 -0.25
C GLN A 49 -10.44 1.16 1.25
N HIS A 50 -9.27 0.69 1.64
CA HIS A 50 -8.96 0.47 3.04
C HIS A 50 -8.22 1.62 3.71
N VAL A 51 -7.41 2.33 2.96
CA VAL A 51 -6.63 3.45 3.51
C VAL A 51 -7.34 4.77 3.34
N GLY A 52 -8.17 4.89 2.30
CA GLY A 52 -8.94 6.10 2.06
C GLY A 52 -8.31 7.04 1.05
N THR A 53 -7.14 6.72 0.55
CA THR A 53 -6.45 7.55 -0.45
C THR A 53 -5.71 6.65 -1.42
N THR A 54 -5.38 7.18 -2.59
CA THR A 54 -4.63 6.41 -3.57
C THR A 54 -3.19 6.22 -3.10
N PRO A 55 -2.50 5.17 -3.59
CA PRO A 55 -1.10 4.97 -3.22
C PRO A 55 -0.21 6.15 -3.57
N LEU A 56 -0.43 6.77 -4.73
CA LEU A 56 0.38 7.91 -5.13
C LEU A 56 0.14 9.12 -4.23
N SER A 57 -1.12 9.36 -3.89
CA SER A 57 -1.44 10.45 -2.97
C SER A 57 -0.82 10.19 -1.60
N TYR A 58 -0.86 8.94 -1.15
CA TYR A 58 -0.26 8.57 0.12
C TYR A 58 1.24 8.84 0.12
N ARG A 59 1.92 8.44 -0.97
CA ARG A 59 3.36 8.67 -1.10
C ARG A 59 3.68 10.16 -1.06
N THR A 60 2.92 10.95 -1.81
CA THR A 60 3.13 12.39 -1.84
C THR A 60 2.96 13.01 -0.46
N ALA A 61 1.90 12.61 0.26
CA ALA A 61 1.63 13.12 1.58
C ALA A 61 2.74 12.75 2.56
N MET A 62 3.23 11.51 2.48
CA MET A 62 4.30 11.07 3.36
C MET A 62 5.62 11.79 3.09
N ARG A 63 5.91 12.04 1.82
CA ARG A 63 7.13 12.77 1.45
C ARG A 63 7.07 14.22 1.93
N LYS A 64 5.90 14.84 1.81
CA LYS A 64 5.71 16.19 2.32
C LYS A 64 5.95 16.24 3.81
N LYS A 65 5.42 15.28 4.55
CA LYS A 65 5.59 15.23 5.99
C LYS A 65 7.06 15.12 6.37
N ARG A 66 7.80 14.29 5.62
CA ARG A 66 9.20 14.07 5.93
C ARG A 66 10.07 15.29 5.66
N MET A 67 9.68 16.06 4.66
CA MET A 67 10.44 17.25 4.30
C MET A 67 10.08 18.46 5.14
N GLY A 68 8.92 18.45 5.70
CA GLY A 68 8.46 19.52 6.56
C GLY A 68 8.74 19.21 7.99
#